data_f10839083e2c06362e83bd0ef0892346
#
_entry.id   f10839083e2c06362e83bd0ef0892346
#
_cell.length_a   1.000
_cell.length_b   1.000
_cell.length_c   1.000
_cell.angle_alpha   90.00
_cell.angle_beta   90.00
_cell.angle_gamma   90.00
#
_symmetry.space_group_name_H-M   'P 1'
#
loop_
_entity.id
_entity.type
_entity.pdbx_description
1 polymer ?
#
loop_
_entity_poly.entity_id
_entity_poly.type
_entity_poly.pdbx_seq_one_letter_code
_entity_poly.pdbx_strand_id
1 'polypeptide(L)'
;NLAVVAVFFEQGKANPALANLLENVPERDQNVAIRAPFDANALIPSDKDYYRFNGSLTTPPCSEGVRWLVIKDPQSISAEQIAQFEHVMGENNRPVQPLNARMVLTK
;
A
#
# COMPACT_ATOMS: atom_id res chain seq x y z
N ASN A 1 1.99 -10.51 -16.86
CA ASN A 1 1.60 -9.12 -16.52
C ASN A 1 1.04 -9.07 -15.11
N LEU A 2 1.38 -8.00 -14.38
CA LEU A 2 0.94 -7.79 -13.01
C LEU A 2 0.03 -6.55 -12.94
N ALA A 3 -0.89 -6.57 -11.99
CA ALA A 3 -1.66 -5.40 -11.62
C ALA A 3 -1.51 -5.18 -10.10
N VAL A 4 -1.36 -3.94 -9.70
CA VAL A 4 -1.22 -3.55 -8.29
C VAL A 4 -2.27 -2.49 -7.98
N VAL A 5 -2.97 -2.69 -6.88
CA VAL A 5 -3.87 -1.68 -6.32
C VAL A 5 -3.16 -1.02 -5.14
N ALA A 6 -2.98 0.29 -5.23
CA ALA A 6 -2.35 1.07 -4.18
C ALA A 6 -3.37 1.91 -3.43
N VAL A 7 -3.27 1.92 -2.11
CA VAL A 7 -4.13 2.72 -1.24
C VAL A 7 -3.24 3.66 -0.44
N PHE A 8 -3.60 4.94 -0.44
CA PHE A 8 -2.93 5.94 0.39
C PHE A 8 -3.49 5.94 1.80
N PHE A 9 -2.64 6.19 2.75
CA PHE A 9 -3.03 6.44 4.13
C PHE A 9 -2.57 7.83 4.56
N GLU A 10 -3.43 8.53 5.26
CA GLU A 10 -3.09 9.81 5.90
C GLU A 10 -3.24 9.69 7.40
N GLN A 11 -2.43 10.42 8.15
CA GLN A 11 -2.47 10.41 9.61
C GLN A 11 -3.80 10.98 10.12
N GLY A 12 -4.46 10.22 10.98
CA GLY A 12 -5.74 10.59 11.56
C GLY A 12 -6.20 9.55 12.57
N LYS A 13 -7.41 9.08 12.42
CA LYS A 13 -7.96 8.02 13.28
C LYS A 13 -7.29 6.68 13.00
N ALA A 14 -7.19 5.84 14.03
CA ALA A 14 -6.70 4.48 13.88
C ALA A 14 -7.55 3.70 12.87
N ASN A 15 -6.86 2.90 12.04
CA ASN A 15 -7.53 2.06 11.05
C ASN A 15 -7.82 0.69 11.68
N PRO A 16 -9.10 0.32 11.88
CA PRO A 16 -9.43 -0.94 12.54
C PRO A 16 -9.05 -2.17 11.72
N ALA A 17 -9.02 -2.07 10.41
CA ALA A 17 -8.59 -3.17 9.55
C ALA A 17 -7.10 -3.48 9.70
N LEU A 18 -6.28 -2.46 9.92
CA LEU A 18 -4.84 -2.63 10.15
C LEU A 18 -4.52 -3.07 11.58
N ALA A 19 -5.36 -2.75 12.56
CA ALA A 19 -5.12 -3.10 13.96
C ALA A 19 -4.91 -4.61 14.13
N ASN A 20 -5.73 -5.40 13.46
CA ASN A 20 -5.64 -6.85 13.49
C ASN A 20 -4.31 -7.38 12.91
N LEU A 21 -3.89 -6.77 11.82
CA LEU A 21 -2.63 -7.10 11.17
C LEU A 21 -1.42 -6.73 12.04
N LEU A 22 -1.49 -5.56 12.69
CA LEU A 22 -0.39 -5.03 13.51
C LEU A 22 -0.22 -5.74 14.85
N GLU A 23 -1.24 -6.40 15.37
CA GLU A 23 -1.13 -7.21 16.58
C GLU A 23 -0.15 -8.37 16.42
N ASN A 24 0.07 -8.83 15.20
CA ASN A 24 0.87 -10.01 14.89
C ASN A 24 1.96 -9.70 13.87
N VAL A 25 2.50 -8.49 13.89
CA VAL A 25 3.58 -8.12 12.94
C VAL A 25 4.84 -8.90 13.31
N PRO A 26 5.37 -9.72 12.40
CA PRO A 26 6.64 -10.42 12.64
C PRO A 26 7.81 -9.44 12.59
N GLU A 27 8.89 -9.82 13.23
CA GLU A 27 10.17 -9.16 13.00
C GLU A 27 10.67 -9.45 11.58
N ARG A 28 11.68 -8.69 11.15
CA ARG A 28 12.25 -8.87 9.82
C ARG A 28 12.68 -10.33 9.60
N ASP A 29 12.34 -10.86 8.43
CA ASP A 29 12.63 -12.24 8.00
C ASP A 29 11.91 -13.33 8.80
N GLN A 30 10.86 -12.99 9.52
CA GLN A 30 10.01 -13.95 10.22
C GLN A 30 8.62 -14.04 9.60
N ASN A 31 7.98 -15.16 9.78
CA ASN A 31 6.59 -15.39 9.36
C ASN A 31 5.74 -15.70 10.58
N VAL A 32 4.63 -15.00 10.71
CA VAL A 32 3.66 -15.21 11.79
C VAL A 32 2.29 -15.41 11.20
N ALA A 33 1.58 -16.45 11.64
CA ALA A 33 0.21 -16.69 11.21
C ALA A 33 -0.74 -15.65 11.80
N ILE A 34 -1.64 -15.12 10.98
CA ILE A 34 -2.71 -14.22 11.42
C ILE A 34 -3.77 -15.06 12.14
N ARG A 35 -4.08 -14.70 13.38
CA ARG A 35 -5.02 -15.46 14.22
C ARG A 35 -6.48 -15.30 13.81
N ALA A 36 -6.84 -14.13 13.30
CA ALA A 36 -8.18 -13.81 12.85
C ALA A 36 -8.22 -13.67 11.34
N PRO A 37 -9.34 -14.00 10.67
CA PRO A 37 -9.47 -13.74 9.24
C PRO A 37 -9.24 -12.26 8.94
N PHE A 38 -8.45 -11.97 7.90
CA PHE A 38 -8.17 -10.63 7.43
C PHE A 38 -8.74 -10.45 6.02
N ASP A 39 -9.62 -9.46 5.88
CA ASP A 39 -10.18 -9.10 4.59
C ASP A 39 -9.47 -7.85 4.04
N ALA A 40 -8.66 -8.04 3.03
CA ALA A 40 -7.94 -6.93 2.39
C ALA A 40 -8.87 -5.88 1.77
N ASN A 41 -10.11 -6.25 1.43
CA ASN A 41 -11.10 -5.29 0.94
C ASN A 41 -11.43 -4.20 1.96
N ALA A 42 -11.27 -4.47 3.25
CA ALA A 42 -11.48 -3.48 4.30
C ALA A 42 -10.48 -2.32 4.24
N LEU A 43 -9.36 -2.48 3.55
CA LEU A 43 -8.35 -1.44 3.34
C LEU A 43 -8.69 -0.54 2.15
N ILE A 44 -9.61 -0.94 1.29
CA ILE A 44 -10.00 -0.18 0.11
C ILE A 44 -11.14 0.77 0.50
N PRO A 45 -11.03 2.09 0.22
CA PRO A 45 -12.12 3.01 0.50
C PRO A 45 -13.37 2.69 -0.29
N SER A 46 -14.53 3.14 0.21
CA SER A 46 -15.81 2.94 -0.47
C SER A 46 -15.87 3.66 -1.81
N ASP A 47 -15.28 4.84 -1.89
CA ASP A 47 -15.06 5.51 -3.18
C ASP A 47 -13.82 4.91 -3.83
N LYS A 48 -14.02 4.24 -4.96
CA LYS A 48 -12.97 3.52 -5.68
C LYS A 48 -12.46 4.23 -6.91
N ASP A 49 -12.65 5.53 -7.01
CA ASP A 49 -12.04 6.32 -8.08
C ASP A 49 -10.52 6.21 -7.99
N TYR A 50 -9.87 6.10 -9.14
CA TYR A 50 -8.46 5.77 -9.19
C TYR A 50 -7.72 6.50 -10.31
N TYR A 51 -6.40 6.57 -10.16
CA TYR A 51 -5.47 6.85 -11.25
C TYR A 51 -4.94 5.53 -11.78
N ARG A 52 -4.82 5.43 -13.09
CA ARG A 52 -4.30 4.24 -13.76
C ARG A 52 -3.14 4.62 -14.66
N PHE A 53 -2.04 3.88 -14.54
CA PHE A 53 -0.88 4.06 -15.39
C PHE A 53 -0.07 2.77 -15.48
N ASN A 54 0.80 2.70 -16.47
CA ASN A 54 1.75 1.61 -16.61
C ASN A 54 3.05 1.97 -15.90
N GLY A 55 3.61 1.02 -15.18
CA GLY A 55 4.82 1.23 -14.43
C GLY A 55 5.59 -0.05 -14.18
N SER A 56 6.30 -0.08 -13.08
CA SER A 56 7.18 -1.18 -12.71
C SER A 56 6.97 -1.60 -11.27
N LEU A 57 7.60 -2.71 -10.88
CA LEU A 57 7.79 -3.01 -9.47
C LEU A 57 8.71 -1.96 -8.83
N THR A 58 8.56 -1.79 -7.54
CA THR A 58 9.34 -0.79 -6.77
C THR A 58 10.56 -1.40 -6.09
N THR A 59 10.71 -2.72 -6.19
CA THR A 59 11.86 -3.46 -5.68
C THR A 59 12.72 -3.97 -6.84
N PRO A 60 14.06 -4.00 -6.71
CA PRO A 60 14.93 -4.51 -7.77
C PRO A 60 14.53 -5.93 -8.20
N PRO A 61 14.54 -6.24 -9.49
CA PRO A 61 15.06 -5.47 -10.62
C PRO A 61 14.10 -4.42 -11.22
N CYS A 62 13.06 -4.04 -10.53
CA CYS A 62 12.09 -3.03 -10.97
C CYS A 62 11.46 -3.39 -12.32
N SER A 63 11.02 -4.62 -12.42
CA SER A 63 10.47 -5.16 -13.68
C SER A 63 9.27 -4.35 -14.16
N GLU A 64 9.25 -4.01 -15.43
CA GLU A 64 8.18 -3.28 -16.08
C GLU A 64 6.99 -4.19 -16.42
N GLY A 65 5.94 -3.63 -16.99
CA GLY A 65 4.73 -4.36 -17.35
C GLY A 65 3.73 -4.47 -16.21
N VAL A 66 3.81 -3.59 -15.23
CA VAL A 66 2.89 -3.54 -14.09
C VAL A 66 1.83 -2.47 -14.34
N ARG A 67 0.57 -2.87 -14.22
CA ARG A 67 -0.55 -1.91 -14.25
C ARG A 67 -0.83 -1.44 -12.83
N TRP A 68 -0.68 -0.15 -12.60
CA TRP A 68 -0.96 0.48 -11.33
C TRP A 68 -2.35 1.10 -11.32
N LEU A 69 -3.06 0.84 -10.24
CA LEU A 69 -4.36 1.42 -9.94
C LEU A 69 -4.24 2.07 -8.57
N VAL A 70 -4.10 3.39 -8.55
CA VAL A 70 -3.89 4.15 -7.31
C VAL A 70 -5.21 4.78 -6.91
N ILE A 71 -5.78 4.33 -5.80
CA ILE A 71 -7.05 4.82 -5.29
C ILE A 71 -6.87 6.29 -4.85
N LYS A 72 -7.76 7.17 -5.29
CA LYS A 72 -7.67 8.61 -5.02
C LYS A 72 -7.96 8.97 -3.57
N ASP A 73 -8.94 8.30 -2.97
CA ASP A 73 -9.44 8.63 -1.65
C ASP A 73 -8.57 7.96 -0.58
N PRO A 74 -7.84 8.71 0.27
CA PRO A 74 -6.97 8.11 1.26
C PRO A 74 -7.76 7.51 2.42
N GLN A 75 -7.22 6.46 3.01
CA GLN A 75 -7.69 5.89 4.26
C GLN A 75 -6.99 6.56 5.44
N SER A 76 -7.61 6.49 6.61
CA SER A 76 -7.04 7.02 7.84
C SER A 76 -6.17 5.96 8.53
N ILE A 77 -5.09 6.43 9.16
CA ILE A 77 -4.19 5.60 9.97
C ILE A 77 -3.72 6.42 11.17
N SER A 78 -3.55 5.79 12.32
CA SER A 78 -3.05 6.51 13.49
C SER A 78 -1.52 6.66 13.46
N ALA A 79 -1.02 7.66 14.23
CA ALA A 79 0.43 7.85 14.37
C ALA A 79 1.13 6.61 14.95
N GLU A 80 0.48 5.93 15.90
CA GLU A 80 1.01 4.71 16.51
C GLU A 80 1.10 3.56 15.50
N GLN A 81 0.12 3.44 14.63
CA GLN A 81 0.13 2.42 13.58
C GLN A 81 1.24 2.70 12.56
N ILE A 82 1.42 3.96 12.18
CA ILE A 82 2.53 4.37 11.29
C ILE A 82 3.87 4.00 11.94
N ALA A 83 4.04 4.31 13.21
CA ALA A 83 5.28 4.00 13.94
C ALA A 83 5.57 2.50 13.99
N GLN A 84 4.54 1.67 14.14
CA GLN A 84 4.70 0.21 14.11
C GLN A 84 5.19 -0.29 12.74
N PHE A 85 4.68 0.25 11.65
CA PHE A 85 5.15 -0.09 10.31
C PHE A 85 6.59 0.39 10.09
N GLU A 86 6.91 1.61 10.49
CA GLU A 86 8.27 2.15 10.37
C GLU A 86 9.29 1.33 11.14
N HIS A 87 8.92 0.85 12.33
CA HIS A 87 9.80 0.04 13.17
C HIS A 87 10.22 -1.25 12.44
N VAL A 88 9.30 -1.86 11.71
CA VAL A 88 9.55 -3.15 11.03
C VAL A 88 10.19 -2.95 9.66
N MET A 89 9.69 -2.02 8.88
CA MET A 89 10.05 -1.86 7.47
C MET A 89 11.07 -0.76 7.19
N GLY A 90 11.14 0.26 8.06
CA GLY A 90 11.92 1.46 7.78
C GLY A 90 11.39 2.21 6.55
N GLU A 91 12.18 3.12 6.04
CA GLU A 91 11.90 3.75 4.76
C GLU A 91 12.25 2.78 3.63
N ASN A 92 11.27 2.44 2.82
CA ASN A 92 11.44 1.44 1.77
C ASN A 92 10.89 1.89 0.41
N ASN A 93 10.58 3.17 0.27
CA ASN A 93 10.06 3.71 -0.98
C ASN A 93 11.15 3.87 -2.03
N ARG A 94 10.80 3.57 -3.27
CA ARG A 94 11.63 3.90 -4.42
C ARG A 94 11.50 5.39 -4.74
N PRO A 95 12.59 6.07 -5.15
CA PRO A 95 12.49 7.45 -5.62
C PRO A 95 11.48 7.60 -6.78
N VAL A 96 10.83 8.74 -6.85
CA VAL A 96 9.87 9.06 -7.91
C VAL A 96 10.58 9.04 -9.26
N GLN A 97 9.96 8.41 -10.24
CA GLN A 97 10.50 8.30 -11.60
C GLN A 97 9.74 9.22 -12.55
N PRO A 98 10.40 9.75 -13.58
CA PRO A 98 9.73 10.60 -14.58
C PRO A 98 8.71 9.79 -15.38
N LEU A 99 7.66 10.46 -15.85
CA LEU A 99 6.61 9.82 -16.64
C LEU A 99 7.09 9.35 -18.02
N ASN A 100 8.03 10.05 -18.62
CA ASN A 100 8.61 9.70 -19.94
C ASN A 100 7.52 9.42 -20.99
N ALA A 101 6.60 10.35 -21.17
CA ALA A 101 5.48 10.27 -22.12
C ALA A 101 4.42 9.21 -21.74
N ARG A 102 4.48 8.58 -20.58
CA ARG A 102 3.39 7.74 -20.10
C ARG A 102 2.18 8.58 -19.74
N MET A 103 0.99 8.07 -20.01
CA MET A 103 -0.25 8.74 -19.64
C MET A 103 -0.77 8.21 -18.30
N VAL A 104 -1.23 9.13 -17.46
CA VAL A 104 -1.97 8.78 -16.25
C VAL A 104 -3.45 8.99 -16.54
N LEU A 105 -4.19 7.90 -16.55
CA LEU A 105 -5.62 7.92 -16.75
C LEU A 105 -6.34 8.06 -15.42
N THR A 106 -7.47 8.68 -15.42
CA THR A 106 -8.25 8.90 -14.20
C THR A 106 -9.69 8.46 -14.39
N LYS A 107 -10.26 7.93 -13.34
CA LYS A 107 -11.66 7.59 -13.27
C LYS A 107 -12.35 8.38 -12.19
#